data_2358bdd7aa51f52967687bb75d977697
#
_entry.id   2358bdd7aa51f52967687bb75d977697
#
_cell.length_a   1.000
_cell.length_b   1.000
_cell.length_c   1.000
_cell.angle_alpha   90.00
_cell.angle_beta   90.00
_cell.angle_gamma   90.00
#
_symmetry.space_group_name_H-M   'P 1'
#
loop_
_entity.id
_entity.type
_entity.pdbx_description
1 polymer ?
#
loop_
_entity_poly.entity_id
_entity_poly.type
_entity_poly.pdbx_seq_one_letter_code
_entity_poly.pdbx_strand_id
1 'polypeptide(L)'
;MNWKGIIFLFITSLSWSQNFYLKAEGSSLNETKVLDSIGYTKKHTSVQSIIDENKSLGNQLTQAGFLASQLLKNKKANDSTFVFYYSLGTKTQNLKIKTDLLTEEIKSTLGLTTDRIVLISETESFLNTQLAILERKGYALAKLRLENFTQENNQLQAFLIVDLNIIRKINSLVFKGYDNFPKGVKKVYERKYKQKPFNQELVKNINRDFNTLPFVIQPKFPEVLLTKDSTQVYIYLEKRKNNSFDGFIGFGTNEEKQKLQFNGYLDLNLFNNLNSGERFNLYWKNDGNKQSTFNVNLDLAYVFQSPVAIKGNLKIFKQDTIFQNSSFDLDLGYMIRYNTKVYLGIKDNTSEAIQKVSTSTIKDLKSSFYTTTFEHRKNNYENDLFPEQFYLLTKFGIGSRTLSSEKSNQFFGQIQALQLLPLNTKNYIHLKSDLYYLQSPDYYTNELYRFGGIKSIRGFNENSLQGNIFGGIFAEYRYIVASNLYVHTITDFGYFQDKANTTSSNLYGFGFGLGLLNKGGVFNLVYANGSSNGQAIKLSNSIVQVSFKTTF
;
A
#
# COMPACT_ATOMS: atom_id res chain seq x y z
N MET A 1 27.88 -70.23 -11.65
CA MET A 1 28.56 -69.04 -12.17
C MET A 1 28.39 -67.95 -11.11
N ASN A 2 29.50 -67.57 -10.51
CA ASN A 2 29.56 -66.82 -9.23
C ASN A 2 29.20 -65.34 -9.35
N TRP A 3 28.29 -64.89 -8.51
CA TRP A 3 27.96 -63.46 -8.33
C TRP A 3 28.59 -62.99 -7.02
N LYS A 4 29.69 -62.27 -7.11
CA LYS A 4 30.33 -61.63 -5.96
C LYS A 4 29.68 -60.26 -5.75
N GLY A 5 28.88 -60.09 -4.67
CA GLY A 5 28.37 -58.83 -4.21
C GLY A 5 29.47 -57.94 -3.63
N ILE A 6 29.66 -56.75 -4.17
CA ILE A 6 30.50 -55.70 -3.60
C ILE A 6 29.65 -54.92 -2.61
N ILE A 7 29.92 -55.11 -1.31
CA ILE A 7 29.37 -54.28 -0.23
C ILE A 7 30.21 -53.00 -0.18
N PHE A 8 29.60 -51.85 -0.60
CA PHE A 8 30.17 -50.52 -0.40
C PHE A 8 29.87 -50.08 1.04
N LEU A 9 30.87 -50.13 1.89
CA LEU A 9 30.81 -49.58 3.26
C LEU A 9 30.89 -48.04 3.16
N PHE A 10 29.76 -47.37 3.31
CA PHE A 10 29.72 -45.92 3.54
C PHE A 10 30.23 -45.64 4.96
N ILE A 11 31.52 -45.28 5.08
CA ILE A 11 32.06 -44.68 6.30
C ILE A 11 31.60 -43.23 6.34
N THR A 12 30.50 -42.96 7.01
CA THR A 12 30.13 -41.60 7.39
C THR A 12 31.12 -41.14 8.46
N SER A 13 32.11 -40.33 8.04
CA SER A 13 32.93 -39.59 8.96
C SER A 13 32.05 -38.59 9.68
N LEU A 14 31.63 -38.89 10.89
CA LEU A 14 31.09 -37.95 11.85
C LEU A 14 32.21 -36.96 12.14
N SER A 15 32.25 -35.84 11.40
CA SER A 15 33.08 -34.69 11.73
C SER A 15 32.50 -34.07 13.00
N TRP A 16 33.07 -34.44 14.12
CA TRP A 16 32.79 -33.76 15.38
C TRP A 16 33.34 -32.34 15.24
N SER A 17 32.44 -31.37 15.09
CA SER A 17 32.80 -29.95 15.15
C SER A 17 33.43 -29.70 16.51
N GLN A 18 34.71 -29.41 16.54
CA GLN A 18 35.43 -29.11 17.77
C GLN A 18 34.90 -27.74 18.26
N ASN A 19 34.26 -27.74 19.42
CA ASN A 19 33.80 -26.50 20.03
C ASN A 19 34.98 -25.83 20.74
N PHE A 20 35.14 -24.54 20.50
CA PHE A 20 36.09 -23.67 21.17
C PHE A 20 35.38 -22.80 22.20
N TYR A 21 36.08 -22.48 23.27
CA TYR A 21 35.50 -21.68 24.36
C TYR A 21 36.34 -20.43 24.60
N LEU A 22 35.65 -19.31 24.70
CA LEU A 22 36.21 -18.02 25.13
C LEU A 22 35.91 -17.80 26.60
N LYS A 23 36.93 -17.40 27.36
CA LYS A 23 36.81 -16.90 28.74
C LYS A 23 37.49 -15.54 28.85
N ALA A 24 36.80 -14.52 29.32
CA ALA A 24 37.37 -13.23 29.63
C ALA A 24 37.52 -13.08 31.15
N GLU A 25 38.71 -12.69 31.60
CA GLU A 25 39.03 -12.47 33.00
C GLU A 25 39.58 -11.06 33.19
N GLY A 26 39.09 -10.34 34.21
CA GLY A 26 39.60 -9.04 34.59
C GLY A 26 40.79 -9.15 35.56
N SER A 27 41.53 -8.07 35.74
CA SER A 27 42.63 -7.97 36.70
C SER A 27 42.17 -8.14 38.15
N SER A 28 40.87 -8.01 38.41
CA SER A 28 40.22 -8.22 39.71
C SER A 28 38.93 -9.03 39.54
N LEU A 29 38.42 -9.60 40.66
CA LEU A 29 37.13 -10.28 40.68
C LEU A 29 35.97 -9.35 40.27
N ASN A 30 36.05 -8.07 40.63
CA ASN A 30 35.04 -7.08 40.24
C ASN A 30 35.05 -6.82 38.72
N GLU A 31 36.23 -6.69 38.12
CA GLU A 31 36.36 -6.53 36.67
C GLU A 31 35.85 -7.77 35.90
N THR A 32 36.13 -8.97 36.43
CA THR A 32 35.60 -10.21 35.84
C THR A 32 34.07 -10.24 35.88
N LYS A 33 33.44 -9.81 36.99
CA LYS A 33 31.96 -9.69 37.06
C LYS A 33 31.42 -8.67 36.06
N VAL A 34 32.11 -7.57 35.83
CA VAL A 34 31.74 -6.59 34.80
C VAL A 34 31.81 -7.19 33.40
N LEU A 35 32.88 -7.92 33.06
CA LEU A 35 33.00 -8.62 31.78
C LEU A 35 31.87 -9.63 31.57
N ASP A 36 31.52 -10.41 32.59
CA ASP A 36 30.38 -11.34 32.51
C ASP A 36 29.04 -10.62 32.40
N SER A 37 28.87 -9.43 32.99
CA SER A 37 27.64 -8.64 32.94
C SER A 37 27.41 -7.96 31.58
N ILE A 38 28.48 -7.53 30.91
CA ILE A 38 28.42 -7.00 29.55
C ILE A 38 27.96 -8.09 28.58
N GLY A 39 28.36 -9.34 28.83
CA GLY A 39 27.99 -10.50 28.09
C GLY A 39 28.86 -10.70 26.83
N TYR A 40 29.27 -11.92 26.60
CA TYR A 40 29.97 -12.34 25.39
C TYR A 40 29.65 -13.80 25.09
N THR A 41 29.76 -14.16 23.82
CA THR A 41 29.54 -15.55 23.39
C THR A 41 30.68 -16.42 23.91
N LYS A 42 30.36 -17.42 24.76
CA LYS A 42 31.38 -18.29 25.40
C LYS A 42 31.74 -19.49 24.51
N LYS A 43 30.87 -19.94 23.59
CA LYS A 43 31.06 -21.12 22.76
C LYS A 43 31.14 -20.74 21.28
N HIS A 44 32.17 -21.22 20.61
CA HIS A 44 32.51 -20.90 19.23
C HIS A 44 32.79 -22.14 18.39
N THR A 45 32.61 -22.02 17.08
CA THR A 45 32.87 -23.11 16.12
C THR A 45 34.28 -23.04 15.48
N SER A 46 34.99 -21.91 15.66
CA SER A 46 36.33 -21.71 15.11
C SER A 46 37.15 -20.74 15.99
N VAL A 47 38.46 -20.78 15.87
CA VAL A 47 39.36 -19.83 16.51
C VAL A 47 39.16 -18.41 15.97
N GLN A 48 38.82 -18.27 14.67
CA GLN A 48 38.57 -16.96 14.08
C GLN A 48 37.34 -16.28 14.75
N SER A 49 36.28 -17.04 15.03
CA SER A 49 35.11 -16.49 15.72
C SER A 49 35.38 -16.07 17.16
N ILE A 50 36.37 -16.66 17.85
CA ILE A 50 36.87 -16.17 19.16
C ILE A 50 37.57 -14.82 19.02
N ILE A 51 38.39 -14.66 17.98
CA ILE A 51 39.10 -13.38 17.73
C ILE A 51 38.10 -12.28 17.42
N ASP A 52 37.09 -12.59 16.61
CA ASP A 52 36.03 -11.64 16.25
C ASP A 52 35.18 -11.25 17.49
N GLU A 53 34.83 -12.22 18.33
CA GLU A 53 34.13 -11.99 19.59
C GLU A 53 34.95 -11.16 20.55
N ASN A 54 36.26 -11.45 20.68
CA ASN A 54 37.17 -10.65 21.53
C ASN A 54 37.24 -9.18 21.07
N LYS A 55 37.24 -8.95 19.73
CA LYS A 55 37.18 -7.59 19.17
C LYS A 55 35.83 -6.92 19.48
N SER A 56 34.74 -7.68 19.37
CA SER A 56 33.38 -7.24 19.72
C SER A 56 33.31 -6.84 21.20
N LEU A 57 33.87 -7.66 22.12
CA LEU A 57 33.93 -7.40 23.55
C LEU A 57 34.69 -6.11 23.85
N GLY A 58 35.80 -5.84 23.17
CA GLY A 58 36.52 -4.58 23.28
C GLY A 58 35.67 -3.35 22.94
N ASN A 59 34.89 -3.46 21.85
CA ASN A 59 33.97 -2.41 21.46
C ASN A 59 32.83 -2.23 22.48
N GLN A 60 32.26 -3.31 23.01
CA GLN A 60 31.22 -3.26 24.05
C GLN A 60 31.77 -2.64 25.37
N LEU A 61 33.01 -2.92 25.76
CA LEU A 61 33.68 -2.29 26.89
C LEU A 61 33.79 -0.78 26.69
N THR A 62 34.21 -0.34 25.52
CA THR A 62 34.29 1.08 25.16
C THR A 62 32.90 1.74 25.24
N GLN A 63 31.87 1.12 24.66
CA GLN A 63 30.49 1.61 24.76
C GLN A 63 29.94 1.64 26.18
N ALA A 64 30.36 0.70 27.05
CA ALA A 64 30.01 0.67 28.45
C ALA A 64 30.74 1.72 29.29
N GLY A 65 31.68 2.45 28.69
CA GLY A 65 32.44 3.54 29.34
C GLY A 65 33.81 3.14 29.87
N PHE A 66 34.32 1.95 29.60
CA PHE A 66 35.66 1.51 29.97
C PHE A 66 36.67 1.88 28.87
N LEU A 67 36.91 3.17 28.69
CA LEU A 67 37.74 3.70 27.59
C LEU A 67 39.23 3.36 27.72
N ALA A 68 39.70 3.11 28.93
CA ALA A 68 41.06 2.71 29.23
C ALA A 68 41.23 1.18 29.27
N SER A 69 40.21 0.41 28.84
CA SER A 69 40.29 -1.04 28.83
C SER A 69 41.39 -1.54 27.88
N GLN A 70 42.21 -2.45 28.39
CA GLN A 70 43.31 -3.04 27.63
C GLN A 70 43.32 -4.55 27.76
N LEU A 71 43.57 -5.23 26.65
CA LEU A 71 43.89 -6.65 26.64
C LEU A 71 45.36 -6.82 27.09
N LEU A 72 45.56 -7.36 28.26
CA LEU A 72 46.89 -7.56 28.83
C LEU A 72 47.63 -8.74 28.22
N LYS A 73 46.93 -9.88 28.08
CA LYS A 73 47.45 -11.10 27.48
C LYS A 73 46.32 -12.04 27.07
N ASN A 74 46.62 -12.95 26.19
CA ASN A 74 45.81 -14.14 25.92
C ASN A 74 46.60 -15.41 26.24
N LYS A 75 45.90 -16.45 26.66
CA LYS A 75 46.48 -17.75 26.96
C LYS A 75 45.57 -18.86 26.49
N LYS A 76 46.13 -19.86 25.82
CA LYS A 76 45.45 -21.11 25.54
C LYS A 76 45.52 -21.97 26.82
N ALA A 77 44.38 -22.16 27.48
CA ALA A 77 44.30 -22.93 28.72
C ALA A 77 44.34 -24.45 28.44
N ASN A 78 43.70 -24.87 27.36
CA ASN A 78 43.74 -26.23 26.83
C ASN A 78 43.45 -26.18 25.34
N ASP A 79 43.33 -27.36 24.68
CA ASP A 79 43.17 -27.41 23.21
C ASP A 79 41.88 -26.72 22.66
N SER A 80 40.90 -26.49 23.51
CA SER A 80 39.63 -25.89 23.14
C SER A 80 39.31 -24.58 23.84
N THR A 81 40.09 -24.15 24.85
CA THR A 81 39.76 -22.98 25.69
C THR A 81 40.82 -21.90 25.60
N PHE A 82 40.37 -20.69 25.25
CA PHE A 82 41.17 -19.49 25.18
C PHE A 82 40.73 -18.51 26.27
N VAL A 83 41.70 -18.04 27.06
CA VAL A 83 41.48 -17.05 28.14
C VAL A 83 42.11 -15.73 27.76
N PHE A 84 41.32 -14.66 27.80
CA PHE A 84 41.73 -13.29 27.52
C PHE A 84 41.69 -12.49 28.82
N TYR A 85 42.82 -11.86 29.20
CA TYR A 85 42.97 -11.10 30.44
C TYR A 85 42.87 -9.61 30.14
N TYR A 86 41.93 -8.95 30.80
CA TYR A 86 41.65 -7.53 30.62
C TYR A 86 41.98 -6.72 31.88
N SER A 87 42.45 -5.48 31.70
CA SER A 87 42.37 -4.43 32.67
C SER A 87 41.32 -3.42 32.19
N LEU A 88 40.28 -3.18 32.99
CA LEU A 88 39.15 -2.31 32.54
C LEU A 88 39.43 -0.83 32.78
N GLY A 89 40.23 -0.51 33.82
CA GLY A 89 40.44 0.87 34.24
C GLY A 89 39.17 1.51 34.86
N THR A 90 39.20 2.83 34.99
CA THR A 90 38.06 3.59 35.55
C THR A 90 36.93 3.73 34.54
N LYS A 91 35.68 3.54 35.01
CA LYS A 91 34.49 3.72 34.17
C LYS A 91 34.18 5.22 34.04
N THR A 92 34.18 5.71 32.82
CA THR A 92 33.69 7.05 32.47
C THR A 92 32.23 6.94 32.03
N GLN A 93 31.33 7.68 32.70
CA GLN A 93 29.90 7.62 32.39
C GLN A 93 29.47 8.68 31.40
N ASN A 94 29.98 9.89 31.53
CA ASN A 94 29.56 11.06 30.78
C ASN A 94 30.67 11.62 29.91
N LEU A 95 30.30 12.07 28.74
CA LEU A 95 31.14 12.83 27.83
C LEU A 95 30.55 14.24 27.67
N LYS A 96 31.33 15.27 27.94
CA LYS A 96 31.00 16.65 27.62
C LYS A 96 31.46 16.94 26.19
N ILE A 97 30.53 17.19 25.30
CA ILE A 97 30.80 17.56 23.91
C ILE A 97 30.84 19.08 23.82
N LYS A 98 32.02 19.62 23.56
CA LYS A 98 32.29 21.05 23.38
C LYS A 98 31.92 21.48 21.97
N THR A 99 31.23 22.62 21.87
CA THR A 99 30.73 23.20 20.61
C THR A 99 31.47 24.48 20.20
N ASP A 100 32.50 24.88 20.95
CA ASP A 100 33.23 26.15 20.76
C ASP A 100 33.84 26.29 19.35
N LEU A 101 34.24 25.18 18.73
CA LEU A 101 34.85 25.17 17.39
C LEU A 101 33.80 25.21 16.25
N LEU A 102 32.52 25.18 16.59
CA LEU A 102 31.42 25.26 15.59
C LEU A 102 31.09 26.72 15.29
N THR A 103 30.86 27.04 14.01
CA THR A 103 30.29 28.33 13.62
C THR A 103 28.87 28.49 14.14
N GLU A 104 28.40 29.72 14.35
CA GLU A 104 27.04 29.98 14.82
C GLU A 104 25.98 29.42 13.88
N GLU A 105 26.25 29.39 12.56
CA GLU A 105 25.37 28.78 11.57
C GLU A 105 25.24 27.26 11.79
N ILE A 106 26.34 26.56 12.05
CA ILE A 106 26.34 25.12 12.35
C ILE A 106 25.63 24.85 13.67
N LYS A 107 25.92 25.64 14.72
CA LYS A 107 25.25 25.52 16.03
C LYS A 107 23.73 25.67 15.88
N SER A 108 23.27 26.69 15.17
CA SER A 108 21.87 26.94 14.90
C SER A 108 21.25 25.78 14.10
N THR A 109 21.93 25.28 13.08
CA THR A 109 21.45 24.16 12.23
C THR A 109 21.28 22.88 13.03
N LEU A 110 22.21 22.59 13.94
CA LEU A 110 22.20 21.39 14.77
C LEU A 110 21.39 21.55 16.07
N GLY A 111 20.98 22.77 16.41
CA GLY A 111 20.33 23.08 17.68
C GLY A 111 21.28 22.94 18.89
N LEU A 112 22.58 23.17 18.69
CA LEU A 112 23.65 23.01 19.67
C LEU A 112 24.20 24.39 20.11
N THR A 113 23.38 25.21 20.76
CA THR A 113 23.77 26.55 21.23
C THR A 113 24.74 26.52 22.42
N THR A 114 24.79 25.41 23.15
CA THR A 114 25.64 25.20 24.31
C THR A 114 26.27 23.80 24.27
N ASP A 115 27.32 23.62 25.05
CA ASP A 115 27.93 22.29 25.27
C ASP A 115 26.89 21.26 25.72
N ARG A 116 27.09 20.02 25.30
CA ARG A 116 26.18 18.90 25.62
C ARG A 116 26.89 17.86 26.47
N ILE A 117 26.21 17.40 27.51
CA ILE A 117 26.66 16.23 28.27
C ILE A 117 25.79 15.06 27.83
N VAL A 118 26.44 14.00 27.36
CA VAL A 118 25.78 12.76 26.89
C VAL A 118 26.42 11.56 27.62
N LEU A 119 25.64 10.49 27.76
CA LEU A 119 26.22 9.23 28.21
C LEU A 119 27.16 8.68 27.12
N ILE A 120 28.27 8.07 27.52
CA ILE A 120 29.19 7.46 26.54
C ILE A 120 28.47 6.43 25.68
N SER A 121 27.58 5.62 26.27
CA SER A 121 26.73 4.65 25.53
C SER A 121 25.79 5.29 24.51
N GLU A 122 25.45 6.58 24.66
CA GLU A 122 24.54 7.30 23.77
C GLU A 122 25.25 8.22 22.76
N THR A 123 26.60 8.34 22.88
CA THR A 123 27.38 9.25 22.03
C THR A 123 27.20 8.97 20.54
N GLU A 124 27.24 7.72 20.14
CA GLU A 124 27.04 7.33 18.73
C GLU A 124 25.63 7.68 18.25
N SER A 125 24.61 7.40 19.05
CA SER A 125 23.22 7.75 18.74
C SER A 125 23.03 9.28 18.62
N PHE A 126 23.67 10.04 19.50
CA PHE A 126 23.69 11.50 19.45
C PHE A 126 24.33 11.99 18.15
N LEU A 127 25.54 11.52 17.80
CA LEU A 127 26.23 11.92 16.58
C LEU A 127 25.42 11.54 15.33
N ASN A 128 24.84 10.36 15.30
CA ASN A 128 23.98 9.91 14.19
C ASN A 128 22.73 10.80 14.07
N THR A 129 22.16 11.25 15.19
CA THR A 129 21.02 12.19 15.17
C THR A 129 21.44 13.54 14.57
N GLN A 130 22.60 14.08 14.97
CA GLN A 130 23.13 15.32 14.41
C GLN A 130 23.45 15.18 12.91
N LEU A 131 24.03 14.04 12.52
CA LEU A 131 24.31 13.74 11.12
C LEU A 131 23.02 13.68 10.28
N ALA A 132 21.96 13.06 10.79
CA ALA A 132 20.67 13.02 10.14
C ALA A 132 20.04 14.41 9.95
N ILE A 133 20.28 15.36 10.86
CA ILE A 133 19.84 16.76 10.70
C ILE A 133 20.57 17.40 9.51
N LEU A 134 21.89 17.25 9.43
CA LEU A 134 22.69 17.78 8.32
C LEU A 134 22.29 17.15 6.98
N GLU A 135 22.08 15.84 6.97
CA GLU A 135 21.63 15.12 5.78
C GLU A 135 20.31 15.67 5.23
N ARG A 136 19.31 15.91 6.11
CA ARG A 136 18.03 16.52 5.72
C ARG A 136 18.18 17.90 5.08
N LYS A 137 19.21 18.65 5.49
CA LYS A 137 19.55 19.96 4.90
C LYS A 137 20.30 19.84 3.56
N GLY A 138 20.68 18.63 3.14
CA GLY A 138 21.37 18.37 1.88
C GLY A 138 22.88 18.14 2.02
N TYR A 139 23.42 18.15 3.22
CA TYR A 139 24.83 17.82 3.50
C TYR A 139 25.02 16.30 3.58
N ALA A 140 24.71 15.59 2.51
CA ALA A 140 24.68 14.12 2.48
C ALA A 140 26.06 13.46 2.68
N LEU A 141 27.14 14.19 2.55
CA LEU A 141 28.51 13.73 2.76
C LEU A 141 29.15 14.36 4.00
N ALA A 142 28.36 14.98 4.87
CA ALA A 142 28.85 15.54 6.11
C ALA A 142 29.49 14.46 6.99
N LYS A 143 30.52 14.84 7.72
CA LYS A 143 31.19 13.97 8.69
C LYS A 143 31.20 14.67 10.04
N LEU A 144 30.89 13.92 11.05
CA LEU A 144 31.00 14.33 12.45
C LEU A 144 32.06 13.47 13.11
N ARG A 145 32.92 14.08 13.91
CA ARG A 145 33.93 13.40 14.71
C ARG A 145 34.18 14.16 16.00
N LEU A 146 34.61 13.44 16.98
CA LEU A 146 35.04 14.00 18.25
C LEU A 146 36.58 13.99 18.29
N GLU A 147 37.17 15.13 18.64
CA GLU A 147 38.62 15.30 18.69
C GLU A 147 39.05 15.93 20.00
N ASN A 148 40.36 15.87 20.29
CA ASN A 148 40.99 16.48 21.43
C ASN A 148 40.35 16.04 22.76
N PHE A 149 40.30 14.73 22.98
CA PHE A 149 39.81 14.17 24.24
C PHE A 149 40.68 14.60 25.39
N THR A 150 40.07 15.23 26.40
CA THR A 150 40.72 15.64 27.64
C THR A 150 39.90 15.17 28.84
N GLN A 151 40.55 14.91 29.96
CA GLN A 151 39.89 14.55 31.20
C GLN A 151 40.10 15.65 32.23
N GLU A 152 39.04 16.34 32.62
CA GLU A 152 39.02 17.37 33.64
C GLU A 152 37.99 17.01 34.71
N ASN A 153 38.37 17.12 35.98
CA ASN A 153 37.49 16.86 37.15
C ASN A 153 36.70 15.53 37.03
N ASN A 154 37.37 14.47 36.59
CA ASN A 154 36.78 13.14 36.36
C ASN A 154 35.70 13.07 35.24
N GLN A 155 35.60 14.13 34.42
CA GLN A 155 34.69 14.21 33.27
C GLN A 155 35.50 14.20 31.98
N LEU A 156 35.17 13.28 31.07
CA LEU A 156 35.73 13.26 29.72
C LEU A 156 35.10 14.40 28.89
N GLN A 157 35.94 15.13 28.17
CA GLN A 157 35.53 16.21 27.28
C GLN A 157 36.12 15.97 25.88
N ALA A 158 35.39 16.38 24.84
CA ALA A 158 35.86 16.35 23.45
C ALA A 158 35.21 17.46 22.66
N PHE A 159 35.88 17.93 21.62
CA PHE A 159 35.35 18.91 20.70
C PHE A 159 34.62 18.22 19.55
N LEU A 160 33.42 18.70 19.22
CA LEU A 160 32.70 18.28 18.04
C LEU A 160 33.25 18.99 16.80
N ILE A 161 33.79 18.22 15.89
CA ILE A 161 34.24 18.72 14.56
C ILE A 161 33.22 18.33 13.52
N VAL A 162 32.79 19.30 12.73
CA VAL A 162 31.80 19.14 11.66
C VAL A 162 32.46 19.51 10.34
N ASP A 163 32.57 18.52 9.46
CA ASP A 163 32.91 18.72 8.05
C ASP A 163 31.64 18.62 7.23
N LEU A 164 31.09 19.76 6.82
CA LEU A 164 29.81 19.82 6.10
C LEU A 164 29.88 19.27 4.70
N ASN A 165 31.06 19.35 4.04
CA ASN A 165 31.13 19.20 2.59
C ASN A 165 30.16 20.15 1.86
N ILE A 166 29.85 19.84 0.61
CA ILE A 166 28.93 20.63 -0.23
C ILE A 166 27.49 20.15 -0.11
N ILE A 167 26.53 21.08 -0.20
CA ILE A 167 25.12 20.73 -0.35
C ILE A 167 24.93 20.02 -1.67
N ARG A 168 24.42 18.78 -1.59
CA ARG A 168 24.07 17.97 -2.77
C ARG A 168 22.61 18.16 -3.12
N LYS A 169 22.33 18.34 -4.43
CA LYS A 169 20.97 18.39 -4.97
C LYS A 169 20.84 17.32 -6.06
N ILE A 170 19.64 16.76 -6.23
CA ILE A 170 19.40 15.83 -7.34
C ILE A 170 19.47 16.59 -8.66
N ASN A 171 20.40 16.22 -9.52
CA ASN A 171 20.59 16.81 -10.85
C ASN A 171 19.66 16.15 -11.88
N SER A 172 19.52 14.82 -11.83
CA SER A 172 18.69 14.07 -12.77
C SER A 172 18.16 12.77 -12.19
N LEU A 173 17.00 12.34 -12.70
CA LEU A 173 16.49 10.98 -12.55
C LEU A 173 16.80 10.22 -13.84
N VAL A 174 17.43 9.06 -13.74
CA VAL A 174 17.79 8.21 -14.86
C VAL A 174 16.93 6.95 -14.82
N PHE A 175 16.07 6.78 -15.84
CA PHE A 175 15.15 5.64 -15.93
C PHE A 175 15.80 4.52 -16.74
N LYS A 176 15.74 3.29 -16.25
CA LYS A 176 16.33 2.09 -16.86
C LYS A 176 15.30 0.96 -16.91
N GLY A 177 15.33 0.17 -17.98
CA GLY A 177 14.60 -1.10 -18.14
C GLY A 177 13.17 -0.98 -18.69
N TYR A 178 12.56 0.22 -18.72
CA TYR A 178 11.23 0.44 -19.31
C TYR A 178 11.29 1.53 -20.38
N ASP A 179 11.61 1.17 -21.62
CA ASP A 179 11.85 2.13 -22.71
C ASP A 179 10.63 3.00 -23.03
N ASN A 180 9.42 2.41 -23.03
CA ASN A 180 8.16 3.09 -23.29
C ASN A 180 7.49 3.65 -22.02
N PHE A 181 8.29 4.00 -21.00
CA PHE A 181 7.74 4.60 -19.78
C PHE A 181 7.05 5.94 -20.11
N PRO A 182 5.84 6.21 -19.55
CA PRO A 182 5.03 7.36 -19.90
C PRO A 182 5.76 8.69 -19.75
N LYS A 183 5.88 9.45 -20.84
CA LYS A 183 6.61 10.73 -20.87
C LYS A 183 6.04 11.76 -19.90
N GLY A 184 4.71 11.79 -19.74
CA GLY A 184 4.02 12.70 -18.80
C GLY A 184 4.42 12.40 -17.35
N VAL A 185 4.38 11.13 -16.96
CA VAL A 185 4.81 10.66 -15.64
C VAL A 185 6.27 11.02 -15.39
N LYS A 186 7.16 10.67 -16.35
CA LYS A 186 8.58 10.96 -16.26
C LYS A 186 8.85 12.45 -15.98
N LYS A 187 8.29 13.35 -16.78
CA LYS A 187 8.51 14.80 -16.64
C LYS A 187 7.99 15.37 -15.33
N VAL A 188 6.83 14.90 -14.86
CA VAL A 188 6.28 15.37 -13.57
C VAL A 188 7.19 14.95 -12.42
N TYR A 189 7.66 13.72 -12.39
CA TYR A 189 8.56 13.26 -11.33
C TYR A 189 9.96 13.88 -11.44
N GLU A 190 10.50 14.10 -12.64
CA GLU A 190 11.72 14.87 -12.84
C GLU A 190 11.60 16.28 -12.23
N ARG A 191 10.53 17.02 -12.53
CA ARG A 191 10.27 18.35 -11.93
C ARG A 191 10.10 18.30 -10.42
N LYS A 192 9.45 17.26 -9.90
CA LYS A 192 9.20 17.09 -8.47
C LYS A 192 10.49 16.94 -7.66
N TYR A 193 11.48 16.23 -8.22
CA TYR A 193 12.67 15.82 -7.49
C TYR A 193 13.96 16.56 -7.90
N LYS A 194 14.03 17.08 -9.13
CA LYS A 194 15.17 17.85 -9.61
C LYS A 194 15.41 19.09 -8.73
N GLN A 195 16.67 19.36 -8.41
CA GLN A 195 17.14 20.47 -7.56
C GLN A 195 16.70 20.40 -6.09
N LYS A 196 16.05 19.31 -5.64
CA LYS A 196 15.79 19.07 -4.22
C LYS A 196 17.09 18.68 -3.50
N PRO A 197 17.29 19.12 -2.24
CA PRO A 197 18.42 18.65 -1.43
C PRO A 197 18.42 17.13 -1.34
N PHE A 198 19.56 16.54 -1.68
CA PHE A 198 19.72 15.10 -1.68
C PHE A 198 19.83 14.57 -0.24
N ASN A 199 19.02 13.59 0.09
CA ASN A 199 19.10 12.79 1.32
C ASN A 199 18.46 11.42 1.10
N GLN A 200 18.72 10.48 2.01
CA GLN A 200 18.17 9.12 1.89
C GLN A 200 16.64 9.08 1.94
N GLU A 201 16.01 9.96 2.74
CA GLU A 201 14.55 10.03 2.82
C GLU A 201 13.94 10.43 1.47
N LEU A 202 14.61 11.31 0.73
CA LEU A 202 14.16 11.69 -0.61
C LEU A 202 14.22 10.50 -1.59
N VAL A 203 15.26 9.65 -1.48
CA VAL A 203 15.36 8.42 -2.30
C VAL A 203 14.27 7.42 -1.93
N LYS A 204 13.97 7.25 -0.64
CA LYS A 204 12.82 6.44 -0.17
C LYS A 204 11.49 6.98 -0.70
N ASN A 205 11.33 8.30 -0.75
CA ASN A 205 10.14 8.94 -1.31
C ASN A 205 10.02 8.69 -2.82
N ILE A 206 11.13 8.76 -3.57
CA ILE A 206 11.18 8.39 -4.99
C ILE A 206 10.73 6.93 -5.16
N ASN A 207 11.35 6.01 -4.42
CA ASN A 207 10.98 4.59 -4.48
C ASN A 207 9.49 4.37 -4.19
N ARG A 208 8.96 5.00 -3.14
CA ARG A 208 7.54 4.91 -2.77
C ARG A 208 6.62 5.45 -3.86
N ASP A 209 6.97 6.56 -4.48
CA ASP A 209 6.16 7.17 -5.53
C ASP A 209 6.03 6.24 -6.75
N PHE A 210 7.14 5.63 -7.20
CA PHE A 210 7.11 4.71 -8.33
C PHE A 210 6.40 3.39 -7.99
N ASN A 211 6.43 2.93 -6.73
CA ASN A 211 5.67 1.77 -6.27
C ASN A 211 4.14 2.01 -6.25
N THR A 212 3.68 3.27 -6.31
CA THR A 212 2.24 3.55 -6.42
C THR A 212 1.70 3.38 -7.84
N LEU A 213 2.57 3.29 -8.85
CA LEU A 213 2.16 3.16 -10.25
C LEU A 213 1.72 1.72 -10.54
N PRO A 214 0.46 1.49 -10.96
CA PRO A 214 -0.08 0.12 -11.12
C PRO A 214 0.55 -0.64 -12.30
N PHE A 215 1.15 0.08 -13.25
CA PHE A 215 1.76 -0.47 -14.47
C PHE A 215 3.28 -0.63 -14.38
N VAL A 216 3.85 -0.52 -13.17
CA VAL A 216 5.30 -0.55 -12.92
C VAL A 216 5.67 -1.63 -11.91
N ILE A 217 6.78 -2.31 -12.16
CA ILE A 217 7.53 -3.08 -11.17
C ILE A 217 8.87 -2.37 -10.96
N GLN A 218 9.30 -2.23 -9.71
CA GLN A 218 10.66 -1.84 -9.36
C GLN A 218 11.43 -3.09 -8.93
N PRO A 219 12.30 -3.67 -9.80
CA PRO A 219 13.05 -4.90 -9.47
C PRO A 219 14.09 -4.67 -8.37
N LYS A 220 14.51 -3.43 -8.17
CA LYS A 220 15.42 -3.05 -7.09
C LYS A 220 15.20 -1.61 -6.63
N PHE A 221 15.69 -1.32 -5.43
CA PHE A 221 15.67 0.03 -4.87
C PHE A 221 16.49 1.00 -5.73
N PRO A 222 16.10 2.30 -5.83
CA PRO A 222 16.85 3.29 -6.60
C PRO A 222 18.30 3.41 -6.14
N GLU A 223 19.23 3.46 -7.09
CA GLU A 223 20.65 3.64 -6.82
C GLU A 223 21.07 5.09 -7.05
N VAL A 224 22.07 5.54 -6.30
CA VAL A 224 22.55 6.90 -6.38
C VAL A 224 24.00 6.92 -6.85
N LEU A 225 24.26 7.64 -7.95
CA LEU A 225 25.60 7.93 -8.43
C LEU A 225 25.98 9.36 -8.02
N LEU A 226 26.97 9.44 -7.14
CA LEU A 226 27.58 10.70 -6.71
C LEU A 226 28.88 10.90 -7.52
N THR A 227 28.88 11.85 -8.43
CA THR A 227 30.11 12.32 -9.09
C THR A 227 30.62 13.58 -8.41
N LYS A 228 31.76 14.12 -8.84
CA LYS A 228 32.30 15.38 -8.27
C LYS A 228 31.24 16.49 -8.28
N ASP A 229 30.52 16.66 -9.39
CA ASP A 229 29.64 17.82 -9.63
C ASP A 229 28.16 17.46 -9.78
N SER A 230 27.79 16.18 -9.72
CA SER A 230 26.38 15.77 -9.90
C SER A 230 25.94 14.63 -8.99
N THR A 231 24.64 14.61 -8.73
CA THR A 231 23.94 13.54 -8.04
C THR A 231 22.84 13.02 -8.96
N GLN A 232 22.97 11.79 -9.41
CA GLN A 232 22.03 11.13 -10.32
C GLN A 232 21.34 9.98 -9.58
N VAL A 233 20.02 9.90 -9.68
CA VAL A 233 19.25 8.80 -9.09
C VAL A 233 18.79 7.88 -10.22
N TYR A 234 19.27 6.64 -10.19
CA TYR A 234 18.92 5.60 -11.15
C TYR A 234 17.69 4.85 -10.64
N ILE A 235 16.64 4.84 -11.44
CA ILE A 235 15.36 4.20 -11.13
C ILE A 235 15.18 3.06 -12.13
N TYR A 236 15.07 1.84 -11.61
CA TYR A 236 14.93 0.63 -12.42
C TYR A 236 13.46 0.25 -12.47
N LEU A 237 12.90 0.21 -13.66
CA LEU A 237 11.48 -0.01 -13.89
C LEU A 237 11.26 -1.11 -14.92
N GLU A 238 10.25 -1.92 -14.69
CA GLU A 238 9.73 -2.90 -15.65
C GLU A 238 8.23 -2.70 -15.82
N LYS A 239 7.70 -3.03 -17.00
CA LYS A 239 6.27 -2.97 -17.25
C LYS A 239 5.57 -4.09 -16.47
N ARG A 240 4.60 -3.72 -15.62
CA ARG A 240 3.73 -4.69 -14.94
C ARG A 240 2.60 -5.12 -15.84
N LYS A 241 2.33 -6.41 -15.89
CA LYS A 241 1.08 -6.94 -16.44
C LYS A 241 -0.03 -6.68 -15.44
N ASN A 242 -0.93 -5.75 -15.74
CA ASN A 242 -1.99 -5.34 -14.85
C ASN A 242 -3.33 -5.12 -15.58
N ASN A 243 -3.37 -5.43 -16.88
CA ASN A 243 -4.61 -5.51 -17.59
C ASN A 243 -5.40 -6.70 -17.07
N SER A 244 -6.71 -6.55 -16.98
CA SER A 244 -7.56 -7.68 -16.58
C SER A 244 -8.84 -7.74 -17.39
N PHE A 245 -9.26 -8.96 -17.60
CA PHE A 245 -10.53 -9.29 -18.22
C PHE A 245 -11.25 -10.32 -17.35
N ASP A 246 -12.53 -10.07 -17.12
CA ASP A 246 -13.43 -11.01 -16.47
C ASP A 246 -14.75 -10.98 -17.25
N GLY A 247 -15.31 -12.13 -17.58
CA GLY A 247 -16.59 -12.14 -18.27
C GLY A 247 -16.90 -13.42 -19.01
N PHE A 248 -18.16 -13.51 -19.39
CA PHE A 248 -18.68 -14.48 -20.35
C PHE A 248 -19.81 -13.86 -21.15
N ILE A 249 -20.02 -14.36 -22.36
CA ILE A 249 -21.15 -13.98 -23.23
C ILE A 249 -21.85 -15.27 -23.64
N GLY A 250 -23.14 -15.36 -23.31
CA GLY A 250 -24.05 -16.37 -23.78
C GLY A 250 -25.01 -15.78 -24.83
N PHE A 251 -25.57 -16.60 -25.65
CA PHE A 251 -26.64 -16.23 -26.58
C PHE A 251 -27.73 -17.29 -26.60
N GLY A 252 -28.95 -16.83 -26.74
CA GLY A 252 -30.14 -17.68 -26.81
C GLY A 252 -31.21 -16.99 -27.65
N THR A 253 -32.27 -17.69 -28.00
CA THR A 253 -33.43 -17.10 -28.65
C THR A 253 -34.47 -16.79 -27.59
N ASN A 254 -34.95 -15.55 -27.54
CA ASN A 254 -36.10 -15.19 -26.74
C ASN A 254 -37.35 -15.76 -27.40
N GLU A 255 -38.03 -16.72 -26.75
CA GLU A 255 -39.17 -17.44 -27.32
C GLU A 255 -40.36 -16.53 -27.61
N GLU A 256 -40.59 -15.49 -26.81
CA GLU A 256 -41.69 -14.54 -26.98
C GLU A 256 -41.45 -13.57 -28.16
N LYS A 257 -40.18 -13.13 -28.33
CA LYS A 257 -39.83 -12.10 -29.33
C LYS A 257 -39.20 -12.67 -30.60
N GLN A 258 -38.89 -13.98 -30.61
CA GLN A 258 -38.19 -14.68 -31.72
C GLN A 258 -36.90 -13.97 -32.17
N LYS A 259 -36.21 -13.30 -31.23
CA LYS A 259 -34.98 -12.54 -31.49
C LYS A 259 -33.81 -13.15 -30.72
N LEU A 260 -32.64 -13.11 -31.35
CA LEU A 260 -31.39 -13.46 -30.69
C LEU A 260 -31.16 -12.50 -29.50
N GLN A 261 -30.92 -13.05 -28.33
CA GLN A 261 -30.68 -12.31 -27.10
C GLN A 261 -29.33 -12.70 -26.55
N PHE A 262 -28.54 -11.68 -26.19
CA PHE A 262 -27.23 -11.86 -25.52
C PHE A 262 -27.43 -11.70 -24.03
N ASN A 263 -26.85 -12.61 -23.26
CA ASN A 263 -26.75 -12.53 -21.80
C ASN A 263 -25.29 -12.72 -21.36
N GLY A 264 -24.95 -12.23 -20.21
CA GLY A 264 -23.60 -12.33 -19.69
C GLY A 264 -23.06 -11.02 -19.15
N TYR A 265 -21.76 -10.99 -18.90
CA TYR A 265 -21.07 -9.78 -18.50
C TYR A 265 -19.65 -9.75 -19.06
N LEU A 266 -19.08 -8.54 -19.09
CA LEU A 266 -17.71 -8.24 -19.46
C LEU A 266 -17.20 -7.14 -18.55
N ASP A 267 -16.05 -7.36 -17.89
CA ASP A 267 -15.32 -6.37 -17.07
C ASP A 267 -13.87 -6.33 -17.56
N LEU A 268 -13.56 -5.33 -18.39
CA LEU A 268 -12.24 -5.11 -18.97
C LEU A 268 -11.58 -3.92 -18.29
N ASN A 269 -10.38 -4.13 -17.75
CA ASN A 269 -9.56 -3.07 -17.19
C ASN A 269 -8.22 -3.03 -17.90
N LEU A 270 -7.87 -1.89 -18.47
CA LEU A 270 -6.62 -1.66 -19.16
C LEU A 270 -5.84 -0.53 -18.48
N PHE A 271 -4.54 -0.75 -18.27
CA PHE A 271 -3.64 0.22 -17.66
C PHE A 271 -2.45 0.48 -18.56
N ASN A 272 -2.21 1.75 -18.88
CA ASN A 272 -1.04 2.21 -19.61
C ASN A 272 -0.78 1.48 -20.94
N ASN A 273 -1.82 1.18 -21.69
CA ASN A 273 -1.70 0.55 -23.01
C ASN A 273 -1.24 1.55 -24.09
N LEU A 274 -1.58 2.83 -23.92
CA LEU A 274 -1.17 3.94 -24.78
C LEU A 274 0.14 4.59 -24.32
N ASN A 275 0.80 4.03 -23.28
CA ASN A 275 2.02 4.57 -22.67
C ASN A 275 1.88 6.03 -22.20
N SER A 276 0.70 6.42 -21.72
CA SER A 276 0.42 7.75 -21.15
C SER A 276 0.06 7.71 -19.65
N GLY A 277 0.04 6.52 -19.04
CA GLY A 277 -0.34 6.31 -17.65
C GLY A 277 -1.85 6.27 -17.44
N GLU A 278 -2.60 6.08 -18.50
CA GLU A 278 -4.07 6.04 -18.51
C GLU A 278 -4.63 4.76 -17.89
N ARG A 279 -5.90 4.85 -17.48
CA ARG A 279 -6.73 3.72 -17.10
C ARG A 279 -8.02 3.76 -17.90
N PHE A 280 -8.33 2.65 -18.55
CA PHE A 280 -9.60 2.41 -19.23
C PHE A 280 -10.33 1.26 -18.54
N ASN A 281 -11.62 1.42 -18.27
CA ASN A 281 -12.48 0.36 -17.79
C ASN A 281 -13.75 0.31 -18.62
N LEU A 282 -14.10 -0.88 -19.08
CA LEU A 282 -15.36 -1.17 -19.76
C LEU A 282 -16.08 -2.28 -18.99
N TYR A 283 -17.25 -1.96 -18.48
CA TYR A 283 -18.16 -2.92 -17.86
C TYR A 283 -19.46 -3.00 -18.62
N TRP A 284 -19.80 -4.19 -19.07
CA TRP A 284 -21.10 -4.48 -19.68
C TRP A 284 -21.71 -5.69 -18.99
N LYS A 285 -23.02 -5.63 -18.76
CA LYS A 285 -23.79 -6.76 -18.24
C LYS A 285 -25.19 -6.74 -18.79
N ASN A 286 -25.69 -7.91 -19.15
CA ASN A 286 -27.07 -8.12 -19.56
C ASN A 286 -27.56 -9.47 -19.00
N ASP A 287 -28.63 -9.44 -18.21
CA ASP A 287 -29.21 -10.64 -17.58
C ASP A 287 -30.16 -11.39 -18.53
N GLY A 288 -30.28 -10.89 -19.76
CA GLY A 288 -31.13 -11.50 -20.81
C GLY A 288 -32.56 -10.98 -20.80
N ASN A 289 -33.15 -10.61 -19.70
CA ASN A 289 -34.58 -10.30 -19.62
C ASN A 289 -34.95 -8.99 -18.96
N LYS A 290 -34.24 -8.59 -17.90
CA LYS A 290 -34.72 -7.51 -17.02
C LYS A 290 -33.82 -6.29 -16.96
N GLN A 291 -32.52 -6.48 -17.03
CA GLN A 291 -31.59 -5.37 -16.82
C GLN A 291 -30.39 -5.45 -17.76
N SER A 292 -29.98 -4.29 -18.24
CA SER A 292 -28.68 -4.14 -18.86
C SER A 292 -27.93 -2.94 -18.33
N THR A 293 -26.63 -3.08 -18.16
CA THR A 293 -25.71 -2.03 -17.72
C THR A 293 -24.55 -1.94 -18.70
N PHE A 294 -24.23 -0.75 -19.14
CA PHE A 294 -23.05 -0.43 -19.90
C PHE A 294 -22.34 0.72 -19.19
N ASN A 295 -21.06 0.58 -18.90
CA ASN A 295 -20.28 1.60 -18.21
C ASN A 295 -18.88 1.67 -18.78
N VAL A 296 -18.47 2.84 -19.26
CA VAL A 296 -17.11 3.13 -19.74
C VAL A 296 -16.51 4.23 -18.89
N ASN A 297 -15.33 3.98 -18.38
CA ASN A 297 -14.55 4.95 -17.62
C ASN A 297 -13.15 5.09 -18.24
N LEU A 298 -12.75 6.34 -18.48
CA LEU A 298 -11.42 6.70 -18.96
C LEU A 298 -10.81 7.70 -17.98
N ASP A 299 -9.66 7.37 -17.39
CA ASP A 299 -8.89 8.25 -16.51
C ASP A 299 -7.52 8.50 -17.15
N LEU A 300 -7.31 9.71 -17.65
CA LEU A 300 -6.08 10.19 -18.25
C LEU A 300 -5.24 10.90 -17.19
N ALA A 301 -4.13 10.28 -16.83
CA ALA A 301 -3.21 10.79 -15.85
C ALA A 301 -2.14 11.68 -16.51
N TYR A 302 -1.66 12.69 -15.78
CA TYR A 302 -0.52 13.55 -16.18
C TYR A 302 -0.70 14.23 -17.55
N VAL A 303 -1.92 14.67 -17.84
CA VAL A 303 -2.26 15.37 -19.09
C VAL A 303 -1.36 16.61 -19.26
N PHE A 304 -0.95 16.88 -20.49
CA PHE A 304 -0.02 17.97 -20.82
C PHE A 304 1.31 17.91 -20.03
N GLN A 305 1.73 16.70 -19.60
CA GLN A 305 2.94 16.49 -18.79
C GLN A 305 2.92 17.31 -17.48
N SER A 306 1.74 17.47 -16.90
CA SER A 306 1.46 18.20 -15.67
C SER A 306 0.79 17.28 -14.65
N PRO A 307 0.67 17.65 -13.37
CA PRO A 307 -0.08 16.85 -12.37
C PRO A 307 -1.60 16.96 -12.54
N VAL A 308 -2.07 17.18 -13.76
CA VAL A 308 -3.50 17.27 -14.10
C VAL A 308 -3.98 15.91 -14.60
N ALA A 309 -5.18 15.53 -14.19
CA ALA A 309 -5.90 14.36 -14.69
C ALA A 309 -7.24 14.77 -15.31
N ILE A 310 -7.68 14.04 -16.32
CA ILE A 310 -9.03 14.17 -16.89
C ILE A 310 -9.70 12.81 -16.78
N LYS A 311 -10.90 12.76 -16.19
CA LYS A 311 -11.67 11.54 -16.04
C LYS A 311 -13.03 11.71 -16.70
N GLY A 312 -13.36 10.80 -17.60
CA GLY A 312 -14.65 10.69 -18.25
C GLY A 312 -15.34 9.39 -17.86
N ASN A 313 -16.65 9.44 -17.59
CA ASN A 313 -17.46 8.26 -17.34
C ASN A 313 -18.76 8.36 -18.11
N LEU A 314 -19.14 7.29 -18.80
CA LEU A 314 -20.44 7.12 -19.44
C LEU A 314 -21.07 5.85 -18.90
N LYS A 315 -22.24 5.98 -18.28
CA LYS A 315 -23.02 4.84 -17.77
C LYS A 315 -24.42 4.84 -18.37
N ILE A 316 -24.82 3.72 -18.95
CA ILE A 316 -26.18 3.49 -19.43
C ILE A 316 -26.74 2.31 -18.62
N PHE A 317 -27.90 2.51 -18.02
CA PHE A 317 -28.63 1.49 -17.30
C PHE A 317 -30.05 1.39 -17.88
N LYS A 318 -30.46 0.21 -18.24
CA LYS A 318 -31.81 -0.06 -18.75
C LYS A 318 -32.49 -1.08 -17.85
N GLN A 319 -33.71 -0.75 -17.40
CA GLN A 319 -34.58 -1.63 -16.64
C GLN A 319 -35.69 -2.13 -17.53
N ASP A 320 -35.50 -3.27 -18.14
CA ASP A 320 -36.45 -3.92 -19.05
C ASP A 320 -37.03 -2.93 -20.11
N THR A 321 -38.35 -2.92 -20.24
CA THR A 321 -39.10 -1.97 -21.06
C THR A 321 -39.62 -0.76 -20.26
N ILE A 322 -39.18 -0.61 -18.99
CA ILE A 322 -39.74 0.37 -18.07
C ILE A 322 -39.05 1.73 -18.26
N PHE A 323 -37.74 1.81 -18.08
CA PHE A 323 -36.99 3.06 -18.27
C PHE A 323 -35.51 2.81 -18.62
N GLN A 324 -34.87 3.85 -19.12
CA GLN A 324 -33.43 3.89 -19.34
C GLN A 324 -32.81 5.14 -18.70
N ASN A 325 -31.68 4.96 -18.05
CA ASN A 325 -30.86 6.02 -17.49
C ASN A 325 -29.56 6.14 -18.26
N SER A 326 -29.18 7.34 -18.65
CA SER A 326 -27.88 7.68 -19.20
C SER A 326 -27.22 8.71 -18.29
N SER A 327 -26.00 8.43 -17.84
CA SER A 327 -25.20 9.30 -16.96
C SER A 327 -23.86 9.57 -17.63
N PHE A 328 -23.50 10.84 -17.70
CA PHE A 328 -22.21 11.29 -18.17
C PHE A 328 -21.52 12.11 -17.08
N ASP A 329 -20.29 11.74 -16.72
CA ASP A 329 -19.45 12.49 -15.79
C ASP A 329 -18.19 12.95 -16.54
N LEU A 330 -17.78 14.21 -16.32
CA LEU A 330 -16.53 14.76 -16.80
C LEU A 330 -15.85 15.51 -15.64
N ASP A 331 -14.69 15.02 -15.24
CA ASP A 331 -13.96 15.51 -14.08
C ASP A 331 -12.57 15.97 -14.48
N LEU A 332 -12.16 17.17 -14.03
CA LEU A 332 -10.81 17.70 -14.11
C LEU A 332 -10.14 17.54 -12.74
N GLY A 333 -9.01 16.88 -12.69
CA GLY A 333 -8.35 16.49 -11.45
C GLY A 333 -6.95 17.05 -11.28
N TYR A 334 -6.54 17.17 -10.02
CA TYR A 334 -5.18 17.40 -9.61
C TYR A 334 -4.62 16.15 -8.89
N MET A 335 -3.46 15.71 -9.35
CA MET A 335 -2.79 14.52 -8.81
C MET A 335 -1.77 14.93 -7.75
N ILE A 336 -2.13 14.76 -6.48
CA ILE A 336 -1.18 14.91 -5.35
C ILE A 336 -0.09 13.83 -5.48
N ARG A 337 -0.54 12.62 -5.81
CA ARG A 337 0.26 11.46 -6.25
C ARG A 337 -0.58 10.68 -7.27
N TYR A 338 0.02 9.71 -7.96
CA TYR A 338 -0.74 8.85 -8.88
C TYR A 338 -1.95 8.19 -8.21
N ASN A 339 -1.77 7.76 -6.98
CA ASN A 339 -2.79 7.05 -6.18
C ASN A 339 -3.66 7.98 -5.30
N THR A 340 -3.48 9.30 -5.37
CA THR A 340 -4.23 10.29 -4.58
C THR A 340 -4.58 11.46 -5.46
N LYS A 341 -5.87 11.63 -5.72
CA LYS A 341 -6.39 12.60 -6.70
C LYS A 341 -7.58 13.36 -6.12
N VAL A 342 -7.70 14.61 -6.49
CA VAL A 342 -8.87 15.45 -6.22
C VAL A 342 -9.42 15.93 -7.55
N TYR A 343 -10.73 15.86 -7.73
CA TYR A 343 -11.40 16.27 -8.97
C TYR A 343 -12.50 17.28 -8.70
N LEU A 344 -12.67 18.18 -9.65
CA LEU A 344 -13.87 19.00 -9.82
C LEU A 344 -14.50 18.65 -11.16
N GLY A 345 -15.81 18.50 -11.21
CA GLY A 345 -16.44 18.02 -12.42
C GLY A 345 -17.91 18.37 -12.55
N ILE A 346 -18.47 17.88 -13.63
CA ILE A 346 -19.91 17.93 -13.92
C ILE A 346 -20.43 16.50 -14.07
N LYS A 347 -21.67 16.29 -13.67
CA LYS A 347 -22.39 15.03 -13.85
C LYS A 347 -23.77 15.33 -14.37
N ASP A 348 -24.08 14.79 -15.54
CA ASP A 348 -25.39 14.89 -16.17
C ASP A 348 -26.06 13.52 -16.19
N ASN A 349 -27.31 13.46 -15.78
CA ASN A 349 -28.14 12.27 -15.88
C ASN A 349 -29.41 12.59 -16.67
N THR A 350 -29.76 11.68 -17.56
CA THR A 350 -31.05 11.70 -18.27
C THR A 350 -31.73 10.36 -18.01
N SER A 351 -32.98 10.41 -17.62
CA SER A 351 -33.80 9.22 -17.43
C SER A 351 -35.06 9.33 -18.29
N GLU A 352 -35.34 8.29 -19.05
CA GLU A 352 -36.44 8.22 -19.99
C GLU A 352 -37.31 6.99 -19.70
N ALA A 353 -38.62 7.18 -19.55
CA ALA A 353 -39.59 6.12 -19.46
C ALA A 353 -39.80 5.49 -20.87
N ILE A 354 -39.56 4.20 -21.02
CA ILE A 354 -39.68 3.51 -22.31
C ILE A 354 -41.14 3.19 -22.62
N GLN A 355 -41.87 2.68 -21.61
CA GLN A 355 -43.32 2.47 -21.73
C GLN A 355 -44.04 3.73 -21.28
N LYS A 356 -44.98 4.21 -22.10
CA LYS A 356 -45.86 5.35 -21.82
C LYS A 356 -46.84 5.09 -20.66
N VAL A 357 -46.70 4.00 -19.90
CA VAL A 357 -47.48 3.77 -18.69
C VAL A 357 -46.90 4.71 -17.60
N SER A 358 -47.45 5.89 -17.55
CA SER A 358 -47.12 6.90 -16.50
C SER A 358 -47.50 6.31 -15.14
N THR A 359 -46.56 5.64 -14.50
CA THR A 359 -46.68 5.40 -13.07
C THR A 359 -46.35 6.69 -12.34
N SER A 360 -46.95 6.93 -11.17
CA SER A 360 -46.70 8.14 -10.39
C SER A 360 -45.24 8.30 -10.00
N THR A 361 -44.47 7.19 -9.98
CA THR A 361 -43.09 7.12 -9.47
C THR A 361 -42.00 7.07 -10.53
N ILE A 362 -42.33 6.99 -11.84
CA ILE A 362 -41.38 6.97 -12.96
C ILE A 362 -41.71 8.12 -13.90
N LYS A 363 -40.73 9.00 -14.13
CA LYS A 363 -40.88 10.20 -14.94
C LYS A 363 -39.66 10.41 -15.84
N ASP A 364 -39.88 11.07 -17.00
CA ASP A 364 -38.78 11.61 -17.78
C ASP A 364 -38.15 12.79 -17.02
N LEU A 365 -36.84 12.69 -16.74
CA LEU A 365 -36.16 13.72 -15.98
C LEU A 365 -34.70 13.91 -16.46
N LYS A 366 -34.19 15.10 -16.23
CA LYS A 366 -32.78 15.44 -16.41
C LYS A 366 -32.25 16.06 -15.13
N SER A 367 -31.05 15.64 -14.70
CA SER A 367 -30.38 16.28 -13.56
C SER A 367 -28.93 16.58 -13.89
N SER A 368 -28.47 17.75 -13.47
CA SER A 368 -27.11 18.23 -13.68
C SER A 368 -26.51 18.65 -12.34
N PHE A 369 -25.28 18.21 -12.07
CA PHE A 369 -24.58 18.48 -10.82
C PHE A 369 -23.17 19.00 -11.09
N TYR A 370 -22.73 19.96 -10.29
CA TYR A 370 -21.32 20.23 -10.06
C TYR A 370 -20.82 19.30 -8.98
N THR A 371 -19.69 18.64 -9.24
CA THR A 371 -19.18 17.59 -8.36
C THR A 371 -17.79 17.88 -7.86
N THR A 372 -17.49 17.43 -6.64
CA THR A 372 -16.13 17.32 -6.12
C THR A 372 -15.88 15.86 -5.73
N THR A 373 -14.70 15.34 -6.08
CA THR A 373 -14.34 13.96 -5.80
C THR A 373 -12.94 13.90 -5.21
N PHE A 374 -12.77 13.15 -4.14
CA PHE A 374 -11.47 12.72 -3.62
C PHE A 374 -11.33 11.22 -3.83
N GLU A 375 -10.21 10.79 -4.37
CA GLU A 375 -9.87 9.37 -4.57
C GLU A 375 -8.49 9.06 -4.01
N HIS A 376 -8.42 8.07 -3.12
CA HIS A 376 -7.15 7.52 -2.64
C HIS A 376 -7.17 5.99 -2.72
N ARG A 377 -6.08 5.40 -3.25
CA ARG A 377 -5.94 3.96 -3.38
C ARG A 377 -4.55 3.52 -2.94
N LYS A 378 -4.48 2.47 -2.13
CA LYS A 378 -3.22 1.82 -1.75
C LYS A 378 -3.28 0.35 -2.13
N ASN A 379 -2.34 -0.05 -2.98
CA ASN A 379 -2.18 -1.45 -3.39
C ASN A 379 -0.89 -2.02 -2.81
N ASN A 380 -0.91 -3.33 -2.57
CA ASN A 380 0.29 -4.13 -2.31
C ASN A 380 0.41 -5.16 -3.43
N TYR A 381 1.29 -4.87 -4.36
CA TYR A 381 1.51 -5.72 -5.51
C TYR A 381 2.41 -6.94 -5.24
N GLU A 382 2.89 -7.10 -4.00
CA GLU A 382 3.60 -8.31 -3.54
C GLU A 382 2.62 -9.40 -3.06
N ASN A 383 1.36 -9.02 -2.80
CA ASN A 383 0.32 -9.94 -2.42
C ASN A 383 -0.62 -10.18 -3.61
N ASP A 384 -0.36 -11.24 -4.36
CA ASP A 384 -1.15 -11.58 -5.56
C ASP A 384 -2.60 -11.98 -5.24
N LEU A 385 -2.88 -12.52 -4.05
CA LEU A 385 -4.24 -12.88 -3.64
C LEU A 385 -5.05 -11.64 -3.26
N PHE A 386 -4.43 -10.66 -2.58
CA PHE A 386 -5.10 -9.48 -2.04
C PHE A 386 -4.32 -8.19 -2.36
N PRO A 387 -4.25 -7.78 -3.64
CA PRO A 387 -3.44 -6.63 -4.04
C PRO A 387 -4.02 -5.29 -3.56
N GLU A 388 -5.33 -5.16 -3.38
CA GLU A 388 -5.96 -3.93 -2.92
C GLU A 388 -5.98 -3.88 -1.38
N GLN A 389 -5.25 -2.93 -0.78
CA GLN A 389 -5.15 -2.78 0.67
C GLN A 389 -6.11 -1.73 1.22
N PHE A 390 -6.22 -0.62 0.51
CA PHE A 390 -7.07 0.50 0.92
C PHE A 390 -7.62 1.20 -0.32
N TYR A 391 -8.88 1.57 -0.24
CA TYR A 391 -9.54 2.43 -1.22
C TYR A 391 -10.48 3.38 -0.49
N LEU A 392 -10.47 4.64 -0.87
CA LEU A 392 -11.43 5.65 -0.44
C LEU A 392 -11.80 6.51 -1.63
N LEU A 393 -13.09 6.58 -1.90
CA LEU A 393 -13.69 7.53 -2.82
C LEU A 393 -14.78 8.30 -2.08
N THR A 394 -14.70 9.61 -2.15
CA THR A 394 -15.80 10.48 -1.72
C THR A 394 -16.21 11.36 -2.90
N LYS A 395 -17.48 11.38 -3.23
CA LYS A 395 -18.03 12.22 -4.29
C LYS A 395 -19.26 12.95 -3.77
N PHE A 396 -19.26 14.27 -3.88
CA PHE A 396 -20.39 15.13 -3.53
C PHE A 396 -20.81 15.92 -4.75
N GLY A 397 -22.10 16.17 -4.87
CA GLY A 397 -22.64 16.96 -5.98
C GLY A 397 -23.79 17.85 -5.53
N ILE A 398 -23.76 19.08 -5.99
CA ILE A 398 -24.85 20.05 -5.86
C ILE A 398 -25.38 20.38 -7.25
N GLY A 399 -26.68 20.44 -7.40
CA GLY A 399 -27.26 20.64 -8.72
C GLY A 399 -28.76 20.74 -8.72
N SER A 400 -29.35 20.48 -9.87
CA SER A 400 -30.80 20.57 -10.03
C SER A 400 -31.32 19.45 -10.93
N ARG A 401 -32.53 19.04 -10.67
CA ARG A 401 -33.33 18.16 -11.54
C ARG A 401 -34.36 19.03 -12.29
N THR A 402 -34.53 18.73 -13.56
CA THR A 402 -35.59 19.31 -14.39
C THR A 402 -36.59 18.20 -14.73
N LEU A 403 -37.86 18.44 -14.41
CA LEU A 403 -38.98 17.58 -14.73
C LEU A 403 -39.96 18.42 -15.58
N SER A 404 -40.17 18.05 -16.85
CA SER A 404 -40.87 18.88 -17.84
C SER A 404 -40.23 20.29 -17.96
N SER A 405 -40.72 21.29 -17.26
CA SER A 405 -40.15 22.65 -17.20
C SER A 405 -39.79 23.09 -15.78
N GLU A 406 -40.14 22.29 -14.76
CA GLU A 406 -39.89 22.62 -13.37
C GLU A 406 -38.51 22.21 -12.91
N LYS A 407 -37.81 23.11 -12.24
CA LYS A 407 -36.50 22.85 -11.65
C LYS A 407 -36.61 22.68 -10.15
N SER A 408 -35.94 21.64 -9.63
CA SER A 408 -35.79 21.42 -8.19
C SER A 408 -34.32 21.20 -7.82
N ASN A 409 -33.89 21.83 -6.71
CA ASN A 409 -32.52 21.68 -6.24
C ASN A 409 -32.29 20.27 -5.67
N GLN A 410 -31.11 19.73 -5.93
CA GLN A 410 -30.70 18.43 -5.45
C GLN A 410 -29.28 18.49 -4.89
N PHE A 411 -29.02 17.65 -3.92
CA PHE A 411 -27.69 17.36 -3.39
C PHE A 411 -27.51 15.83 -3.31
N PHE A 412 -26.32 15.34 -3.68
CA PHE A 412 -25.98 13.95 -3.39
C PHE A 412 -24.59 13.83 -2.77
N GLY A 413 -24.41 12.79 -1.95
CA GLY A 413 -23.13 12.36 -1.41
C GLY A 413 -22.95 10.87 -1.60
N GLN A 414 -21.74 10.46 -1.98
CA GLN A 414 -21.33 9.07 -2.07
C GLN A 414 -19.97 8.87 -1.40
N ILE A 415 -19.86 7.84 -0.58
CA ILE A 415 -18.60 7.43 0.03
C ILE A 415 -18.45 5.93 -0.18
N GLN A 416 -17.32 5.54 -0.76
CA GLN A 416 -16.92 4.15 -0.88
C GLN A 416 -15.57 3.96 -0.21
N ALA A 417 -15.48 3.00 0.68
CA ALA A 417 -14.22 2.67 1.36
C ALA A 417 -13.98 1.15 1.34
N LEU A 418 -12.72 0.79 1.31
CA LEU A 418 -12.25 -0.57 1.45
C LEU A 418 -10.99 -0.58 2.29
N GLN A 419 -10.90 -1.49 3.24
CA GLN A 419 -9.72 -1.73 4.04
C GLN A 419 -9.46 -3.23 4.18
N LEU A 420 -8.26 -3.66 3.84
CA LEU A 420 -7.73 -4.98 4.15
C LEU A 420 -6.84 -4.89 5.39
N LEU A 421 -7.20 -5.61 6.44
CA LEU A 421 -6.47 -5.66 7.71
C LEU A 421 -5.78 -7.02 7.85
N PRO A 422 -4.44 -7.10 7.76
CA PRO A 422 -3.74 -8.34 8.06
C PRO A 422 -3.73 -8.58 9.58
N LEU A 423 -4.23 -9.72 10.03
CA LEU A 423 -4.11 -10.17 11.42
C LEU A 423 -2.81 -10.93 11.63
N ASN A 424 -2.42 -11.71 10.63
CA ASN A 424 -1.13 -12.40 10.51
C ASN A 424 -0.90 -12.81 9.06
N THR A 425 0.08 -13.66 8.79
CA THR A 425 0.46 -14.09 7.42
C THR A 425 -0.64 -14.86 6.67
N LYS A 426 -1.59 -15.47 7.38
CA LYS A 426 -2.67 -16.29 6.79
C LYS A 426 -4.07 -15.70 6.98
N ASN A 427 -4.25 -14.81 7.93
CA ASN A 427 -5.57 -14.35 8.37
C ASN A 427 -5.72 -12.86 8.08
N TYR A 428 -6.83 -12.50 7.42
CA TYR A 428 -7.14 -11.13 7.02
C TYR A 428 -8.61 -10.81 7.30
N ILE A 429 -8.88 -9.56 7.64
CA ILE A 429 -10.23 -8.99 7.64
C ILE A 429 -10.31 -8.03 6.45
N HIS A 430 -11.28 -8.25 5.58
CA HIS A 430 -11.60 -7.35 4.49
C HIS A 430 -12.91 -6.65 4.80
N LEU A 431 -12.85 -5.33 4.93
CA LEU A 431 -13.99 -4.47 5.18
C LEU A 431 -14.21 -3.56 3.98
N LYS A 432 -15.44 -3.50 3.52
CA LYS A 432 -15.87 -2.57 2.48
C LYS A 432 -17.12 -1.84 2.96
N SER A 433 -17.27 -0.56 2.61
CA SER A 433 -18.49 0.21 2.83
C SER A 433 -18.88 0.96 1.57
N ASP A 434 -20.18 1.15 1.40
CA ASP A 434 -20.79 1.95 0.33
C ASP A 434 -21.94 2.74 0.93
N LEU A 435 -21.82 4.07 0.92
CA LEU A 435 -22.78 5.00 1.47
C LEU A 435 -23.25 5.92 0.35
N TYR A 436 -24.55 6.11 0.24
CA TYR A 436 -25.16 7.02 -0.72
C TYR A 436 -26.30 7.81 -0.07
N TYR A 437 -26.38 9.08 -0.39
CA TYR A 437 -27.44 9.98 0.03
C TYR A 437 -27.85 10.89 -1.12
N LEU A 438 -29.14 10.97 -1.40
CA LEU A 438 -29.74 11.93 -2.32
C LEU A 438 -30.78 12.74 -1.57
N GLN A 439 -30.64 14.04 -1.58
CA GLN A 439 -31.65 14.99 -1.10
C GLN A 439 -32.34 15.66 -2.29
N SER A 440 -33.65 15.60 -2.31
CA SER A 440 -34.52 16.21 -3.31
C SER A 440 -35.85 16.57 -2.67
N PRO A 441 -36.61 17.56 -3.18
CA PRO A 441 -37.99 17.81 -2.74
C PRO A 441 -38.91 16.61 -2.96
N ASP A 442 -38.80 16.00 -4.13
CA ASP A 442 -39.53 14.77 -4.54
C ASP A 442 -38.58 13.71 -5.02
N TYR A 443 -39.04 12.46 -5.04
CA TYR A 443 -38.23 11.31 -5.44
C TYR A 443 -38.96 10.46 -6.49
N TYR A 444 -38.19 10.01 -7.50
CA TYR A 444 -38.68 9.13 -8.56
C TYR A 444 -37.84 7.85 -8.60
N THR A 445 -38.50 6.70 -8.81
CA THR A 445 -37.87 5.37 -8.80
C THR A 445 -36.66 5.28 -9.75
N ASN A 446 -36.74 5.95 -10.89
CA ASN A 446 -35.70 5.91 -11.93
C ASN A 446 -34.51 6.88 -11.68
N GLU A 447 -34.55 7.73 -10.64
CA GLU A 447 -33.38 8.55 -10.24
C GLU A 447 -32.62 7.99 -9.05
N LEU A 448 -33.18 7.00 -8.34
CA LEU A 448 -32.61 6.47 -7.11
C LEU A 448 -31.32 5.67 -7.36
N TYR A 449 -30.45 5.65 -6.34
CA TYR A 449 -29.26 4.84 -6.35
C TYR A 449 -29.62 3.35 -6.31
N ARG A 450 -28.98 2.56 -7.19
CA ARG A 450 -29.22 1.13 -7.30
C ARG A 450 -28.08 0.33 -6.70
N PHE A 451 -28.43 -0.72 -5.96
CA PHE A 451 -27.50 -1.57 -5.25
C PHE A 451 -28.03 -3.02 -5.19
N GLY A 452 -27.26 -3.90 -4.57
CA GLY A 452 -27.44 -5.35 -4.58
C GLY A 452 -26.39 -6.04 -5.46
N GLY A 453 -26.12 -7.31 -5.24
CA GLY A 453 -25.17 -8.13 -5.99
C GLY A 453 -23.77 -8.19 -5.40
N ILE A 454 -22.86 -8.88 -6.07
CA ILE A 454 -21.52 -9.22 -5.56
C ILE A 454 -20.65 -7.99 -5.26
N LYS A 455 -20.86 -6.88 -5.95
CA LYS A 455 -20.11 -5.64 -5.74
C LYS A 455 -20.71 -4.75 -4.64
N SER A 456 -21.88 -5.10 -4.09
CA SER A 456 -22.62 -4.39 -3.06
C SER A 456 -23.03 -5.36 -1.93
N ILE A 457 -24.31 -5.36 -1.51
CA ILE A 457 -24.81 -6.33 -0.54
C ILE A 457 -25.09 -7.68 -1.23
N ARG A 458 -24.46 -8.73 -0.73
CA ARG A 458 -24.51 -10.07 -1.35
C ARG A 458 -25.77 -10.84 -0.88
N GLY A 459 -26.19 -11.80 -1.69
CA GLY A 459 -27.46 -12.54 -1.48
C GLY A 459 -28.68 -11.83 -2.06
N PHE A 460 -28.50 -10.68 -2.71
CA PHE A 460 -29.51 -9.98 -3.52
C PHE A 460 -29.09 -9.94 -4.98
N ASN A 461 -30.04 -9.92 -5.89
CA ASN A 461 -29.73 -9.76 -7.33
C ASN A 461 -29.09 -8.39 -7.59
N GLU A 462 -28.25 -8.32 -8.60
CA GLU A 462 -27.55 -7.08 -8.94
C GLU A 462 -28.54 -5.99 -9.36
N ASN A 463 -28.36 -4.76 -8.80
CA ASN A 463 -29.21 -3.60 -9.02
C ASN A 463 -30.71 -3.83 -8.75
N SER A 464 -31.07 -4.85 -7.97
CA SER A 464 -32.48 -5.18 -7.68
C SER A 464 -33.11 -4.25 -6.65
N LEU A 465 -32.30 -3.58 -5.85
CA LEU A 465 -32.70 -2.66 -4.79
C LEU A 465 -32.34 -1.23 -5.18
N GLN A 466 -33.07 -0.26 -4.61
CA GLN A 466 -32.85 1.15 -4.86
C GLN A 466 -33.20 2.00 -3.64
N GLY A 467 -32.60 3.19 -3.53
CA GLY A 467 -32.90 4.11 -2.43
C GLY A 467 -32.34 5.51 -2.67
N ASN A 468 -32.98 6.48 -2.03
CA ASN A 468 -32.42 7.82 -1.87
C ASN A 468 -31.38 7.86 -0.72
N ILE A 469 -31.46 6.92 0.20
CA ILE A 469 -30.42 6.63 1.21
C ILE A 469 -30.03 5.15 1.05
N PHE A 470 -28.75 4.90 1.07
CA PHE A 470 -28.17 3.56 1.20
C PHE A 470 -26.93 3.63 2.06
N GLY A 471 -26.81 2.72 3.01
CA GLY A 471 -25.60 2.48 3.78
C GLY A 471 -25.35 1.00 3.92
N GLY A 472 -24.18 0.54 3.46
CA GLY A 472 -23.77 -0.87 3.53
C GLY A 472 -22.37 -1.03 4.12
N ILE A 473 -22.20 -2.05 4.95
CA ILE A 473 -20.92 -2.55 5.46
C ILE A 473 -20.83 -4.02 5.08
N PHE A 474 -19.74 -4.37 4.40
CA PHE A 474 -19.51 -5.71 3.87
C PHE A 474 -18.21 -6.23 4.47
N ALA A 475 -18.31 -7.28 5.29
CA ALA A 475 -17.19 -7.85 6.00
C ALA A 475 -16.90 -9.28 5.53
N GLU A 476 -15.61 -9.59 5.40
CA GLU A 476 -15.12 -10.92 5.11
C GLU A 476 -13.96 -11.24 6.06
N TYR A 477 -14.01 -12.41 6.68
CA TYR A 477 -12.84 -13.03 7.26
C TYR A 477 -12.23 -13.94 6.18
N ARG A 478 -10.98 -13.66 5.78
CA ARG A 478 -10.27 -14.39 4.74
C ARG A 478 -9.16 -15.22 5.36
N TYR A 479 -9.12 -16.50 5.03
CA TYR A 479 -8.10 -17.43 5.48
C TYR A 479 -7.35 -18.02 4.29
N ILE A 480 -6.01 -17.85 4.26
CA ILE A 480 -5.12 -18.42 3.23
C ILE A 480 -4.84 -19.88 3.59
N VAL A 481 -5.43 -20.79 2.83
CA VAL A 481 -5.25 -22.24 2.95
C VAL A 481 -3.91 -22.67 2.34
N ALA A 482 -3.60 -22.14 1.15
CA ALA A 482 -2.35 -22.35 0.41
C ALA A 482 -1.91 -21.05 -0.25
N SER A 483 -0.67 -21.00 -0.76
CA SER A 483 -0.12 -19.78 -1.41
C SER A 483 -0.99 -19.22 -2.54
N ASN A 484 -1.86 -20.03 -3.10
CA ASN A 484 -2.75 -19.69 -4.21
C ASN A 484 -4.24 -19.92 -3.92
N LEU A 485 -4.61 -20.29 -2.68
CA LEU A 485 -5.98 -20.63 -2.31
C LEU A 485 -6.36 -19.94 -0.99
N TYR A 486 -7.48 -19.24 -0.99
CA TYR A 486 -8.10 -18.73 0.22
C TYR A 486 -9.59 -19.07 0.27
N VAL A 487 -10.11 -19.13 1.48
CA VAL A 487 -11.54 -19.20 1.76
C VAL A 487 -11.95 -17.96 2.56
N HIS A 488 -13.21 -17.58 2.46
CA HIS A 488 -13.71 -16.44 3.21
C HIS A 488 -15.16 -16.59 3.63
N THR A 489 -15.51 -15.94 4.74
CA THR A 489 -16.91 -15.75 5.15
C THR A 489 -17.46 -14.50 4.48
N ILE A 490 -18.78 -14.39 4.47
CA ILE A 490 -19.51 -13.20 4.04
C ILE A 490 -20.46 -12.81 5.17
N THR A 491 -20.35 -11.54 5.60
CA THR A 491 -21.23 -10.95 6.61
C THR A 491 -21.49 -9.51 6.18
N ASP A 492 -22.62 -9.30 5.55
CA ASP A 492 -23.02 -8.01 5.02
C ASP A 492 -24.19 -7.45 5.82
N PHE A 493 -24.13 -6.16 6.12
CA PHE A 493 -25.21 -5.39 6.72
C PHE A 493 -25.47 -4.16 5.87
N GLY A 494 -26.74 -3.85 5.62
CA GLY A 494 -27.16 -2.66 4.91
C GLY A 494 -28.47 -2.08 5.45
N TYR A 495 -28.65 -0.79 5.20
CA TYR A 495 -29.91 -0.07 5.39
C TYR A 495 -30.19 0.76 4.16
N PHE A 496 -31.45 0.83 3.75
CA PHE A 496 -31.86 1.75 2.70
C PHE A 496 -33.21 2.38 3.01
N GLN A 497 -33.42 3.54 2.40
CA GLN A 497 -34.71 4.22 2.33
C GLN A 497 -35.03 4.55 0.87
N ASP A 498 -36.18 4.15 0.40
CA ASP A 498 -36.77 4.50 -0.90
C ASP A 498 -37.99 5.39 -0.66
N LYS A 499 -37.81 6.70 -0.78
CA LYS A 499 -38.89 7.68 -0.61
C LYS A 499 -39.85 7.72 -1.79
N ALA A 500 -39.45 7.23 -2.97
CA ALA A 500 -40.35 7.16 -4.13
C ALA A 500 -41.45 6.11 -3.91
N ASN A 501 -41.11 5.01 -3.23
CA ASN A 501 -42.04 3.91 -2.92
C ASN A 501 -42.39 3.82 -1.44
N THR A 502 -41.98 4.81 -0.63
CA THR A 502 -42.20 4.88 0.84
C THR A 502 -41.79 3.62 1.57
N THR A 503 -40.67 3.03 1.20
CA THR A 503 -40.12 1.80 1.81
C THR A 503 -38.79 2.05 2.45
N SER A 504 -38.49 1.33 3.53
CA SER A 504 -37.17 1.25 4.15
C SER A 504 -36.96 -0.13 4.75
N SER A 505 -35.72 -0.60 4.76
CA SER A 505 -35.41 -1.91 5.32
C SER A 505 -33.96 -2.03 5.71
N ASN A 506 -33.71 -2.82 6.75
CA ASN A 506 -32.41 -3.39 7.01
C ASN A 506 -32.21 -4.61 6.12
N LEU A 507 -30.98 -4.80 5.67
CA LEU A 507 -30.60 -5.88 4.77
C LEU A 507 -29.45 -6.66 5.41
N TYR A 508 -29.48 -7.95 5.27
CA TYR A 508 -28.47 -8.86 5.78
C TYR A 508 -28.02 -9.80 4.66
N GLY A 509 -26.73 -10.01 4.55
CA GLY A 509 -26.14 -10.96 3.61
C GLY A 509 -25.19 -11.89 4.34
N PHE A 510 -25.39 -13.20 4.23
CA PHE A 510 -24.53 -14.21 4.84
C PHE A 510 -24.10 -15.22 3.81
N GLY A 511 -22.86 -15.71 3.96
CA GLY A 511 -22.37 -16.70 3.03
C GLY A 511 -20.90 -17.04 3.24
N PHE A 512 -20.35 -17.67 2.23
CA PHE A 512 -18.95 -18.02 2.18
C PHE A 512 -18.48 -18.07 0.72
N GLY A 513 -17.19 -18.07 0.54
CA GLY A 513 -16.59 -18.16 -0.79
C GLY A 513 -15.18 -18.70 -0.75
N LEU A 514 -14.65 -18.97 -1.92
CA LEU A 514 -13.26 -19.35 -2.12
C LEU A 514 -12.67 -18.60 -3.32
N GLY A 515 -11.38 -18.33 -3.26
CA GLY A 515 -10.62 -17.78 -4.37
C GLY A 515 -9.38 -18.60 -4.64
N LEU A 516 -9.20 -18.97 -5.90
CA LEU A 516 -8.08 -19.77 -6.37
C LEU A 516 -7.31 -18.99 -7.44
N LEU A 517 -6.07 -18.65 -7.11
CA LEU A 517 -5.12 -18.03 -8.04
C LEU A 517 -4.43 -19.13 -8.86
N ASN A 518 -4.42 -18.99 -10.17
CA ASN A 518 -3.65 -19.81 -11.08
C ASN A 518 -2.88 -18.94 -12.09
N LYS A 519 -2.11 -19.57 -12.99
CA LYS A 519 -1.33 -18.84 -14.02
C LYS A 519 -2.19 -18.00 -14.98
N GLY A 520 -3.47 -18.36 -15.15
CA GLY A 520 -4.39 -17.66 -16.03
C GLY A 520 -5.17 -16.54 -15.34
N GLY A 521 -5.20 -16.51 -14.00
CA GLY A 521 -5.97 -15.51 -13.26
C GLY A 521 -6.53 -16.03 -11.94
N VAL A 522 -7.52 -15.32 -11.41
CA VAL A 522 -8.18 -15.65 -10.14
C VAL A 522 -9.59 -16.17 -10.42
N PHE A 523 -9.84 -17.40 -10.02
CA PHE A 523 -11.16 -18.00 -9.97
C PHE A 523 -11.80 -17.71 -8.62
N ASN A 524 -13.03 -17.19 -8.60
CA ASN A 524 -13.81 -16.97 -7.38
C ASN A 524 -15.15 -17.68 -7.46
N LEU A 525 -15.50 -18.35 -6.38
CA LEU A 525 -16.81 -18.94 -6.14
C LEU A 525 -17.38 -18.34 -4.85
N VAL A 526 -18.60 -17.80 -4.94
CA VAL A 526 -19.29 -17.15 -3.82
C VAL A 526 -20.68 -17.75 -3.71
N TYR A 527 -21.02 -18.19 -2.50
CA TYR A 527 -22.38 -18.57 -2.11
C TYR A 527 -22.87 -17.56 -1.08
N ALA A 528 -23.98 -16.91 -1.33
CA ALA A 528 -24.55 -15.93 -0.41
C ALA A 528 -26.09 -16.01 -0.38
N ASN A 529 -26.63 -15.80 0.82
CA ASN A 529 -28.07 -15.69 1.07
C ASN A 529 -28.38 -14.31 1.63
N GLY A 530 -29.41 -13.67 1.08
CA GLY A 530 -29.87 -12.34 1.49
C GLY A 530 -31.20 -12.40 2.23
N SER A 531 -31.34 -11.56 3.24
CA SER A 531 -32.57 -11.37 4.00
C SER A 531 -32.85 -9.89 4.23
N SER A 532 -34.11 -9.50 4.25
CA SER A 532 -34.59 -8.17 4.63
C SER A 532 -35.46 -8.24 5.89
N ASN A 533 -35.77 -7.08 6.49
CA ASN A 533 -36.57 -7.00 7.71
C ASN A 533 -37.83 -7.89 7.65
N GLY A 534 -38.02 -8.74 8.67
CA GLY A 534 -39.19 -9.60 8.80
C GLY A 534 -39.23 -10.84 7.91
N GLN A 535 -38.22 -11.05 7.06
CA GLN A 535 -38.12 -12.25 6.24
C GLN A 535 -37.14 -13.25 6.87
N ALA A 536 -37.59 -14.50 7.03
CA ALA A 536 -36.68 -15.57 7.42
C ALA A 536 -35.67 -15.87 6.33
N ILE A 537 -34.44 -16.21 6.70
CA ILE A 537 -33.40 -16.69 5.78
C ILE A 537 -33.91 -17.99 5.14
N LYS A 538 -34.11 -17.99 3.83
CA LYS A 538 -34.53 -19.17 3.06
C LYS A 538 -33.39 -19.63 2.16
N LEU A 539 -32.95 -20.86 2.31
CA LEU A 539 -31.88 -21.44 1.48
C LEU A 539 -32.24 -21.43 -0.02
N SER A 540 -33.53 -21.46 -0.36
CA SER A 540 -34.01 -21.35 -1.74
C SER A 540 -33.69 -20.00 -2.42
N ASN A 541 -33.38 -18.97 -1.62
CA ASN A 541 -33.07 -17.63 -2.12
C ASN A 541 -31.55 -17.39 -2.26
N SER A 542 -30.76 -18.46 -2.13
CA SER A 542 -29.32 -18.35 -2.21
C SER A 542 -28.86 -18.05 -3.64
N ILE A 543 -27.83 -17.22 -3.75
CA ILE A 543 -27.20 -16.85 -5.01
C ILE A 543 -25.79 -17.44 -5.02
N VAL A 544 -25.50 -18.22 -6.07
CA VAL A 544 -24.16 -18.71 -6.38
C VAL A 544 -23.60 -17.88 -7.50
N GLN A 545 -22.40 -17.34 -7.29
CA GLN A 545 -21.69 -16.57 -8.31
C GLN A 545 -20.31 -17.15 -8.56
N VAL A 546 -19.99 -17.29 -9.83
CA VAL A 546 -18.68 -17.75 -10.32
C VAL A 546 -18.10 -16.64 -11.16
N SER A 547 -16.83 -16.31 -10.92
CA SER A 547 -16.09 -15.38 -11.77
C SER A 547 -14.66 -15.86 -12.01
N PHE A 548 -14.11 -15.51 -13.15
CA PHE A 548 -12.73 -15.83 -13.52
C PHE A 548 -12.07 -14.60 -14.12
N LYS A 549 -11.27 -13.93 -13.29
CA LYS A 549 -10.54 -12.72 -13.68
C LYS A 549 -9.15 -13.08 -14.19
N THR A 550 -8.94 -12.94 -15.49
CA THR A 550 -7.63 -13.08 -16.13
C THR A 550 -6.80 -11.79 -16.00
N THR A 551 -5.50 -11.91 -15.77
CA THR A 551 -4.54 -10.78 -15.78
C THR A 551 -3.48 -11.01 -16.85
N PHE A 552 -3.20 -10.00 -17.70
CA PHE A 552 -2.30 -10.12 -18.86
C PHE A 552 -1.48 -8.84 -19.14
#